data_25dfefc72c6e15f240272d415488decb
#
_entry.id   25dfefc72c6e15f240272d415488decb
#
_cell.length_a   1.000
_cell.length_b   1.000
_cell.length_c   1.000
_cell.angle_alpha   90.00
_cell.angle_beta   90.00
_cell.angle_gamma   90.00
#
_symmetry.space_group_name_H-M   'P 1'
#
loop_
_entity.id
_entity.type
_entity.pdbx_description
1 polymer ?
#
loop_
_entity_poly.entity_id
_entity_poly.type
_entity_poly.pdbx_seq_one_letter_code
_entity_poly.pdbx_strand_id
1 'polypeptide(L)'
;IMILRIIKDAGWRVPIYFAMTVSQKNRIGLDQYLDMQGLTFQLKSHKTDPIDVDRMYDNLMTDVGSNIWSTEFDQADFNNPEDLDYLNWNREYQPGYMFRNLGNNEVFFNKQTKRLLQNYRSAYMQLAVTYYMDYQRENRKRKNKDKEKLADLRTRIIATLDKMNYNIPDETIPIQSEELHHQVAMMYGDLGQKEQMKDIMGKLIERKSGKPTKRVEYANTYYKELDDSETALGILEDMRAQFFQMEGMVKARGFGKKSVTKASWSRWQKAYPEVVSSLVYIYRKNDQLIDAELVLSDWVDRNPTDKNAQKILEEIRSGG
;
A
#
# COMPACT_ATOMS: atom_id res chain seq x y z
N ILE A 1 -7.59 32.37 10.93
CA ILE A 1 -7.14 33.74 11.24
C ILE A 1 -5.64 33.77 11.57
N MET A 2 -5.12 32.92 12.46
CA MET A 2 -3.68 32.91 12.84
C MET A 2 -2.75 32.64 11.65
N ILE A 3 -3.03 31.63 10.82
CA ILE A 3 -2.22 31.29 9.64
C ILE A 3 -2.12 32.46 8.67
N LEU A 4 -3.24 33.13 8.34
CA LEU A 4 -3.23 34.30 7.46
C LEU A 4 -2.41 35.45 8.03
N ARG A 5 -2.38 35.61 9.34
CA ARG A 5 -1.54 36.61 9.99
C ARG A 5 -0.07 36.26 9.86
N ILE A 6 0.30 35.00 10.09
CA ILE A 6 1.69 34.51 9.89
C ILE A 6 2.14 34.77 8.45
N ILE A 7 1.30 34.46 7.43
CA ILE A 7 1.62 34.69 6.03
C ILE A 7 1.86 36.19 5.78
N LYS A 8 0.97 37.05 6.32
CA LYS A 8 1.10 38.49 6.18
C LYS A 8 2.37 39.02 6.84
N ASP A 9 2.67 38.59 8.05
CA ASP A 9 3.82 39.07 8.82
C ASP A 9 5.15 38.57 8.23
N ALA A 10 5.17 37.32 7.71
CA ALA A 10 6.31 36.75 6.99
C ALA A 10 6.62 37.49 5.67
N GLY A 11 5.58 38.02 5.00
CA GLY A 11 5.71 38.79 3.75
C GLY A 11 6.50 38.08 2.66
N TRP A 12 6.46 36.73 2.65
CA TRP A 12 7.21 35.84 1.73
C TRP A 12 8.75 35.95 1.85
N ARG A 13 9.26 36.61 2.89
CA ARG A 13 10.71 36.75 3.13
C ARG A 13 11.33 35.49 3.74
N VAL A 14 10.51 34.72 4.45
CA VAL A 14 10.89 33.44 5.05
C VAL A 14 9.94 32.36 4.58
N PRO A 15 10.43 31.12 4.35
CA PRO A 15 9.58 30.02 3.93
C PRO A 15 8.64 29.60 5.07
N ILE A 16 7.39 29.24 4.70
CA ILE A 16 6.38 28.75 5.63
C ILE A 16 6.11 27.30 5.29
N TYR A 17 6.14 26.43 6.29
CA TYR A 17 5.91 25.00 6.14
C TYR A 17 4.74 24.54 6.99
N PHE A 18 3.96 23.61 6.44
CA PHE A 18 2.97 22.84 7.16
C PHE A 18 3.50 21.41 7.36
N ALA A 19 3.45 20.88 8.59
CA ALA A 19 3.73 19.47 8.80
C ALA A 19 2.69 18.62 8.05
N MET A 20 3.10 17.48 7.51
CA MET A 20 2.17 16.56 6.81
C MET A 20 1.05 16.02 7.71
N THR A 21 1.24 16.08 9.04
CA THR A 21 0.21 15.72 10.03
C THR A 21 -0.91 16.74 10.16
N VAL A 22 -0.76 17.94 9.57
CA VAL A 22 -1.82 18.96 9.55
C VAL A 22 -2.91 18.51 8.59
N SER A 23 -4.12 18.27 9.12
CA SER A 23 -5.25 17.84 8.30
C SER A 23 -5.61 18.91 7.26
N GLN A 24 -6.14 18.47 6.11
CA GLN A 24 -6.57 19.35 5.02
C GLN A 24 -7.53 20.46 5.51
N LYS A 25 -8.46 20.11 6.40
CA LYS A 25 -9.38 21.07 7.02
C LYS A 25 -8.65 22.23 7.71
N ASN A 26 -7.50 21.97 8.32
CA ASN A 26 -6.71 22.97 9.04
C ASN A 26 -5.76 23.77 8.13
N ARG A 27 -5.64 23.42 6.84
CA ARG A 27 -4.87 24.16 5.83
C ARG A 27 -5.66 25.31 5.21
N ILE A 28 -6.91 25.53 5.64
CA ILE A 28 -7.78 26.66 5.31
C ILE A 28 -7.90 26.96 3.80
N GLY A 29 -7.93 25.91 2.96
CA GLY A 29 -8.06 26.05 1.49
C GLY A 29 -6.76 26.42 0.76
N LEU A 30 -5.61 26.32 1.43
CA LEU A 30 -4.29 26.62 0.82
C LEU A 30 -3.72 25.43 0.03
N ASP A 31 -4.40 24.30 -0.07
CA ASP A 31 -3.84 23.06 -0.65
C ASP A 31 -3.25 23.24 -2.05
N GLN A 32 -3.85 24.10 -2.88
CA GLN A 32 -3.36 24.39 -4.24
C GLN A 32 -2.06 25.25 -4.29
N TYR A 33 -1.63 25.74 -3.15
CA TYR A 33 -0.39 26.53 -2.98
C TYR A 33 0.66 25.77 -2.14
N LEU A 34 0.42 24.50 -1.85
CA LEU A 34 1.30 23.68 -1.04
C LEU A 34 1.94 22.62 -1.91
N ASP A 35 3.26 22.54 -1.94
CA ASP A 35 4.00 21.42 -2.47
C ASP A 35 4.61 20.57 -1.35
N MET A 36 4.56 19.27 -1.51
CA MET A 36 5.12 18.31 -0.57
C MET A 36 6.61 18.13 -0.82
N GLN A 37 7.43 18.29 0.21
CA GLN A 37 8.89 18.19 0.15
C GLN A 37 9.44 17.10 1.10
N GLY A 38 8.69 16.05 1.33
CA GLY A 38 8.99 14.99 2.29
C GLY A 38 7.94 14.92 3.39
N LEU A 39 8.29 15.31 4.62
CA LEU A 39 7.37 15.33 5.78
C LEU A 39 6.68 16.68 5.99
N THR A 40 6.94 17.62 5.10
CA THR A 40 6.38 18.97 5.16
C THR A 40 5.82 19.39 3.80
N PHE A 41 4.89 20.33 3.85
CA PHE A 41 4.39 21.06 2.69
C PHE A 41 4.90 22.49 2.75
N GLN A 42 5.60 22.95 1.72
CA GLN A 42 6.00 24.36 1.62
C GLN A 42 4.85 25.17 1.03
N LEU A 43 4.56 26.32 1.64
CA LEU A 43 3.60 27.28 1.10
C LEU A 43 4.28 28.16 0.04
N LYS A 44 3.72 28.15 -1.15
CA LYS A 44 4.14 29.00 -2.28
C LYS A 44 3.21 30.20 -2.46
N SER A 45 3.73 31.27 -3.04
CA SER A 45 2.95 32.47 -3.38
C SER A 45 2.06 32.30 -4.62
N HIS A 46 2.21 31.19 -5.35
CA HIS A 46 1.49 30.84 -6.56
C HIS A 46 0.99 29.39 -6.47
N LYS A 47 0.06 29.03 -7.34
CA LYS A 47 -0.39 27.63 -7.44
C LYS A 47 0.76 26.77 -7.92
N THR A 48 0.90 25.61 -7.30
CA THR A 48 2.00 24.67 -7.55
C THR A 48 1.47 23.25 -7.74
N ASP A 49 2.31 22.39 -8.28
CA ASP A 49 2.06 20.95 -8.25
C ASP A 49 2.06 20.46 -6.79
N PRO A 50 1.26 19.43 -6.48
CA PRO A 50 1.10 18.97 -5.10
C PRO A 50 2.38 18.36 -4.51
N ILE A 51 3.38 18.05 -5.33
CA ILE A 51 4.63 17.42 -4.94
C ILE A 51 5.79 18.11 -5.66
N ASP A 52 6.79 18.55 -4.91
CA ASP A 52 8.11 18.92 -5.40
C ASP A 52 8.96 17.65 -5.50
N VAL A 53 9.02 17.05 -6.69
CA VAL A 53 9.64 15.74 -6.92
C VAL A 53 11.12 15.76 -6.58
N ASP A 54 11.84 16.82 -6.95
CA ASP A 54 13.27 16.92 -6.72
C ASP A 54 13.60 17.04 -5.23
N ARG A 55 12.87 17.91 -4.50
CA ARG A 55 13.01 18.04 -3.06
C ARG A 55 12.57 16.78 -2.30
N MET A 56 11.51 16.12 -2.78
CA MET A 56 11.10 14.83 -2.21
C MET A 56 12.19 13.77 -2.39
N TYR A 57 12.78 13.70 -3.59
CA TYR A 57 13.86 12.77 -3.88
C TYR A 57 15.07 13.05 -2.98
N ASP A 58 15.55 14.29 -2.94
CA ASP A 58 16.67 14.70 -2.11
C ASP A 58 16.44 14.33 -0.64
N ASN A 59 15.26 14.65 -0.10
CA ASN A 59 14.96 14.42 1.30
C ASN A 59 14.78 12.93 1.67
N LEU A 60 14.26 12.11 0.76
CA LEU A 60 13.94 10.72 1.06
C LEU A 60 15.06 9.75 0.65
N MET A 61 15.81 10.08 -0.39
CA MET A 61 16.78 9.15 -0.98
C MET A 61 18.22 9.42 -0.52
N THR A 62 18.52 10.61 -0.01
CA THR A 62 19.86 10.91 0.51
C THR A 62 20.11 10.20 1.84
N ASP A 63 21.23 9.52 1.93
CA ASP A 63 21.71 8.94 3.19
C ASP A 63 22.43 10.03 3.99
N VAL A 64 21.81 10.44 5.07
CA VAL A 64 22.46 11.32 6.06
C VAL A 64 23.41 10.46 6.88
N GLY A 65 24.69 10.71 6.76
CA GLY A 65 25.73 10.03 7.56
C GLY A 65 25.41 10.18 9.06
N SER A 66 25.57 9.09 9.81
CA SER A 66 25.28 9.03 11.24
C SER A 66 26.04 10.04 12.10
N ASN A 67 27.06 10.69 11.54
CA ASN A 67 28.00 11.54 12.29
C ASN A 67 27.67 13.03 12.25
N ILE A 68 26.75 13.49 11.39
CA ILE A 68 26.55 14.94 11.17
C ILE A 68 25.78 15.60 12.34
N TRP A 69 24.93 14.81 13.06
CA TRP A 69 24.09 15.35 14.13
C TRP A 69 24.55 15.01 15.56
N SER A 70 25.31 13.92 15.74
CA SER A 70 25.63 13.43 17.08
C SER A 70 26.73 14.23 17.76
N THR A 71 27.76 14.66 17.04
CA THR A 71 28.92 15.34 17.62
C THR A 71 28.69 16.83 17.87
N GLU A 72 27.94 17.50 17.02
CA GLU A 72 27.69 18.95 17.18
C GLU A 72 26.52 19.22 18.14
N PHE A 73 25.48 18.39 18.11
CA PHE A 73 24.33 18.54 19.01
C PHE A 73 24.64 18.17 20.46
N ASP A 74 25.47 17.13 20.66
CA ASP A 74 25.88 16.68 21.98
C ASP A 74 26.90 17.63 22.63
N GLN A 75 27.56 18.52 21.84
CA GLN A 75 28.53 19.51 22.28
C GLN A 75 27.97 20.94 22.38
N ALA A 76 26.76 21.17 21.79
CA ALA A 76 26.16 22.50 21.82
C ALA A 76 25.65 22.87 23.22
N ASP A 77 26.09 23.98 23.74
CA ASP A 77 25.51 24.57 24.94
C ASP A 77 24.23 25.35 24.55
N PHE A 78 23.08 24.76 24.82
CA PHE A 78 21.77 25.41 24.53
C PHE A 78 21.52 26.69 25.30
N ASN A 79 22.38 27.04 26.24
CA ASN A 79 22.34 28.33 26.96
C ASN A 79 23.25 29.37 26.31
N ASN A 80 24.08 28.97 25.33
CA ASN A 80 24.95 29.91 24.62
C ASN A 80 24.23 30.42 23.36
N PRO A 81 23.95 31.74 23.24
CA PRO A 81 23.32 32.32 22.06
C PRO A 81 24.08 32.06 20.75
N GLU A 82 25.42 32.00 20.78
CA GLU A 82 26.25 31.74 19.58
C GLU A 82 26.09 30.32 19.07
N ASP A 83 25.97 29.34 19.98
CA ASP A 83 25.69 27.93 19.60
C ASP A 83 24.28 27.77 19.06
N LEU A 84 23.29 28.49 19.59
CA LEU A 84 21.92 28.53 19.08
C LEU A 84 21.85 29.20 17.72
N ASP A 85 22.57 30.29 17.49
CA ASP A 85 22.64 30.94 16.18
C ASP A 85 23.32 30.05 15.15
N TYR A 86 24.40 29.38 15.49
CA TYR A 86 25.05 28.40 14.63
C TYR A 86 24.14 27.24 14.28
N LEU A 87 23.41 26.69 15.23
CA LEU A 87 22.48 25.58 15.01
C LEU A 87 21.26 25.98 14.16
N ASN A 88 20.80 27.23 14.25
CA ASN A 88 19.52 27.64 13.65
C ASN A 88 19.66 28.38 12.31
N TRP A 89 20.74 29.09 12.03
CA TRP A 89 20.78 30.06 10.92
C TRP A 89 21.88 29.84 9.89
N ASN A 90 22.96 29.18 10.22
CA ASN A 90 24.14 29.07 9.34
C ASN A 90 24.27 27.72 8.63
N ARG A 91 23.29 26.81 8.76
CA ARG A 91 23.35 25.53 8.04
C ARG A 91 22.87 25.68 6.63
N GLU A 92 23.73 25.32 5.70
CA GLU A 92 23.29 24.95 4.35
C GLU A 92 22.23 23.85 4.46
N TYR A 93 21.17 23.95 3.63
CA TYR A 93 20.17 22.90 3.54
C TYR A 93 20.84 21.56 3.25
N GLN A 94 20.75 20.63 4.20
CA GLN A 94 21.20 19.25 4.02
C GLN A 94 19.97 18.38 3.86
N PRO A 95 19.81 17.74 2.67
CA PRO A 95 18.71 16.82 2.43
C PRO A 95 18.91 15.53 3.24
N GLY A 96 17.80 14.88 3.53
CA GLY A 96 17.79 13.54 4.12
C GLY A 96 17.15 13.45 5.49
N TYR A 97 16.76 12.25 5.85
CA TYR A 97 16.22 11.91 7.17
C TYR A 97 17.06 10.83 7.83
N MET A 98 17.28 10.94 9.13
CA MET A 98 17.95 9.90 9.89
C MET A 98 16.95 8.87 10.42
N PHE A 99 17.18 7.61 10.08
CA PHE A 99 16.42 6.48 10.60
C PHE A 99 17.33 5.67 11.54
N ARG A 100 17.05 5.73 12.85
CA ARG A 100 17.86 5.01 13.86
C ARG A 100 17.06 3.84 14.43
N ASN A 101 17.69 2.67 14.48
CA ASN A 101 17.20 1.46 15.15
C ASN A 101 15.82 0.95 14.69
N LEU A 102 15.27 1.41 13.56
CA LEU A 102 13.95 0.96 13.09
C LEU A 102 13.97 -0.50 12.62
N GLY A 103 15.12 -1.01 12.20
CA GLY A 103 15.32 -2.43 11.86
C GLY A 103 15.74 -3.32 13.05
N ASN A 104 15.87 -2.77 14.26
CA ASN A 104 16.26 -3.55 15.42
C ASN A 104 15.04 -4.17 16.12
N ASN A 105 14.89 -5.49 16.05
CA ASN A 105 13.79 -6.23 16.66
C ASN A 105 13.80 -6.20 18.21
N GLU A 106 14.92 -5.84 18.85
CA GLU A 106 15.01 -5.68 20.30
C GLU A 106 14.44 -4.35 20.79
N VAL A 107 14.26 -3.38 19.89
CA VAL A 107 13.69 -2.06 20.22
C VAL A 107 12.17 -2.12 20.23
N PHE A 108 11.59 -1.81 21.37
CA PHE A 108 10.14 -1.69 21.50
C PHE A 108 9.62 -0.36 20.94
N PHE A 109 8.82 -0.41 19.89
CA PHE A 109 8.07 0.74 19.37
C PHE A 109 6.61 0.69 19.85
N ASN A 110 6.18 1.67 20.59
CA ASN A 110 4.80 1.77 21.01
C ASN A 110 3.86 2.08 19.81
N LYS A 111 2.55 1.90 20.03
CA LYS A 111 1.53 2.07 18.98
C LYS A 111 1.54 3.49 18.37
N GLN A 112 1.79 4.51 19.17
CA GLN A 112 1.81 5.90 18.71
C GLN A 112 3.02 6.15 17.80
N THR A 113 4.21 5.69 18.19
CA THR A 113 5.43 5.77 17.37
C THR A 113 5.23 5.03 16.04
N LYS A 114 4.72 3.79 16.07
CA LYS A 114 4.42 3.04 14.84
C LYS A 114 3.46 3.79 13.91
N ARG A 115 2.46 4.48 14.48
CA ARG A 115 1.52 5.31 13.72
C ARG A 115 2.18 6.54 13.10
N LEU A 116 3.05 7.22 13.83
CA LEU A 116 3.78 8.39 13.31
C LEU A 116 4.73 8.00 12.19
N LEU A 117 5.40 6.86 12.30
CA LEU A 117 6.30 6.35 11.26
C LEU A 117 5.58 6.00 9.95
N GLN A 118 4.26 5.76 9.96
CA GLN A 118 3.49 5.62 8.71
C GLN A 118 3.52 6.90 7.85
N ASN A 119 3.74 8.07 8.45
CA ASN A 119 3.86 9.32 7.69
C ASN A 119 5.10 9.32 6.78
N TYR A 120 6.22 8.76 7.25
CA TYR A 120 7.42 8.60 6.42
C TYR A 120 7.14 7.65 5.25
N ARG A 121 6.46 6.52 5.50
CA ARG A 121 6.03 5.63 4.41
C ARG A 121 5.13 6.35 3.40
N SER A 122 4.19 7.15 3.88
CA SER A 122 3.32 7.93 3.01
C SER A 122 4.12 8.88 2.12
N ALA A 123 5.20 9.48 2.63
CA ALA A 123 6.08 10.32 1.82
C ALA A 123 6.79 9.52 0.71
N TYR A 124 7.41 8.37 1.04
CA TYR A 124 7.99 7.47 0.03
C TYR A 124 6.96 7.02 -1.00
N MET A 125 5.77 6.64 -0.55
CA MET A 125 4.70 6.21 -1.46
C MET A 125 4.23 7.33 -2.39
N GLN A 126 4.13 8.57 -1.91
CA GLN A 126 3.79 9.71 -2.77
C GLN A 126 4.82 9.89 -3.89
N LEU A 127 6.11 9.79 -3.57
CA LEU A 127 7.18 9.87 -4.56
C LEU A 127 7.13 8.69 -5.55
N ALA A 128 7.02 7.45 -5.04
CA ALA A 128 6.93 6.26 -5.87
C ALA A 128 5.71 6.29 -6.80
N VAL A 129 4.53 6.70 -6.30
CA VAL A 129 3.29 6.83 -7.08
C VAL A 129 3.44 7.89 -8.16
N THR A 130 4.11 9.02 -7.87
CA THR A 130 4.36 10.07 -8.88
C THR A 130 5.17 9.52 -10.06
N TYR A 131 6.29 8.85 -9.78
CA TYR A 131 7.08 8.17 -10.82
C TYR A 131 6.30 7.08 -11.53
N TYR A 132 5.48 6.32 -10.79
CA TYR A 132 4.68 5.24 -11.36
C TYR A 132 3.59 5.76 -12.30
N MET A 133 2.94 6.89 -11.97
CA MET A 133 1.98 7.53 -12.86
C MET A 133 2.64 7.99 -14.17
N ASP A 134 3.85 8.52 -14.09
CA ASP A 134 4.62 8.92 -15.28
C ASP A 134 5.06 7.70 -16.11
N TYR A 135 5.50 6.62 -15.44
CA TYR A 135 5.80 5.34 -16.05
C TYR A 135 4.59 4.78 -16.81
N GLN A 136 3.44 4.73 -16.16
CA GLN A 136 2.19 4.25 -16.77
C GLN A 136 1.77 5.12 -17.96
N ARG A 137 1.91 6.45 -17.85
CA ARG A 137 1.62 7.40 -18.94
C ARG A 137 2.51 7.14 -20.14
N GLU A 138 3.81 6.97 -19.92
CA GLU A 138 4.79 6.68 -20.99
C GLU A 138 4.54 5.29 -21.57
N ASN A 139 4.29 4.28 -20.72
CA ASN A 139 4.10 2.91 -21.15
C ASN A 139 2.83 2.70 -21.99
N ARG A 140 1.78 3.51 -21.79
CA ARG A 140 0.53 3.45 -22.58
C ARG A 140 0.63 4.08 -23.96
N LYS A 141 1.70 4.79 -24.28
CA LYS A 141 1.90 5.38 -25.60
C LYS A 141 2.02 4.26 -26.66
N ARG A 142 1.20 4.36 -27.71
CA ARG A 142 1.24 3.38 -28.84
C ARG A 142 2.41 3.64 -29.81
N LYS A 143 2.80 4.93 -29.98
CA LYS A 143 3.90 5.37 -30.84
C LYS A 143 4.85 6.26 -30.05
N ASN A 144 6.11 6.31 -30.46
CA ASN A 144 7.15 7.15 -29.85
C ASN A 144 7.32 6.94 -28.34
N LYS A 145 7.22 5.67 -27.90
CA LYS A 145 7.48 5.29 -26.52
C LYS A 145 8.96 5.47 -26.22
N ASP A 146 9.28 6.27 -25.21
CA ASP A 146 10.65 6.52 -24.77
C ASP A 146 11.09 5.38 -23.84
N LYS A 147 11.93 4.49 -24.37
CA LYS A 147 12.43 3.31 -23.63
C LYS A 147 13.42 3.69 -22.54
N GLU A 148 14.25 4.71 -22.76
CA GLU A 148 15.23 5.18 -21.79
C GLU A 148 14.52 5.81 -20.59
N LYS A 149 13.55 6.68 -20.84
CA LYS A 149 12.68 7.25 -19.81
C LYS A 149 11.93 6.17 -19.01
N LEU A 150 11.43 5.13 -19.67
CA LEU A 150 10.77 4.02 -18.99
C LEU A 150 11.73 3.23 -18.09
N ALA A 151 12.97 3.02 -18.55
CA ALA A 151 13.99 2.35 -17.75
C ALA A 151 14.41 3.19 -16.54
N ASP A 152 14.60 4.50 -16.70
CA ASP A 152 14.91 5.43 -15.60
C ASP A 152 13.77 5.45 -14.57
N LEU A 153 12.53 5.66 -15.01
CA LEU A 153 11.36 5.68 -14.12
C LEU A 153 11.22 4.35 -13.36
N ARG A 154 11.38 3.21 -14.04
CA ARG A 154 11.37 1.89 -13.42
C ARG A 154 12.41 1.80 -12.31
N THR A 155 13.64 2.22 -12.58
CA THR A 155 14.73 2.22 -11.60
C THR A 155 14.42 3.10 -10.40
N ARG A 156 13.90 4.31 -10.63
CA ARG A 156 13.52 5.25 -9.55
C ARG A 156 12.40 4.71 -8.67
N ILE A 157 11.38 4.07 -9.26
CA ILE A 157 10.28 3.50 -8.48
C ILE A 157 10.80 2.38 -7.58
N ILE A 158 11.55 1.43 -8.14
CA ILE A 158 12.11 0.30 -7.39
C ILE A 158 13.01 0.83 -6.27
N ALA A 159 13.95 1.72 -6.58
CA ALA A 159 14.84 2.30 -5.58
C ALA A 159 14.09 3.03 -4.45
N THR A 160 13.00 3.72 -4.77
CA THR A 160 12.18 4.42 -3.77
C THR A 160 11.46 3.43 -2.84
N LEU A 161 10.89 2.36 -3.40
CA LEU A 161 10.22 1.32 -2.62
C LEU A 161 11.21 0.52 -1.75
N ASP A 162 12.35 0.16 -2.32
CA ASP A 162 13.42 -0.55 -1.60
C ASP A 162 13.96 0.30 -0.45
N LYS A 163 14.20 1.60 -0.70
CA LYS A 163 14.65 2.55 0.34
C LYS A 163 13.62 2.71 1.46
N MET A 164 12.34 2.77 1.10
CA MET A 164 11.26 2.77 2.09
C MET A 164 11.31 1.54 2.99
N ASN A 165 11.42 0.35 2.39
CA ASN A 165 11.46 -0.91 3.13
C ASN A 165 12.74 -1.06 3.96
N TYR A 166 13.88 -0.59 3.45
CA TYR A 166 15.14 -0.56 4.18
C TYR A 166 15.08 0.35 5.42
N ASN A 167 14.59 1.58 5.24
CA ASN A 167 14.54 2.57 6.31
C ASN A 167 13.44 2.28 7.34
N ILE A 168 12.32 1.67 6.91
CA ILE A 168 11.16 1.37 7.77
C ILE A 168 10.73 -0.07 7.51
N PRO A 169 11.45 -1.07 8.02
CA PRO A 169 11.15 -2.47 7.76
C PRO A 169 9.75 -2.87 8.25
N ASP A 170 9.06 -3.70 7.46
CA ASP A 170 7.70 -4.16 7.80
C ASP A 170 7.68 -5.10 9.00
N GLU A 171 8.79 -5.79 9.27
CA GLU A 171 8.97 -6.70 10.40
C GLU A 171 8.89 -5.98 11.75
N THR A 172 9.49 -4.80 11.85
CA THR A 172 9.51 -3.99 13.09
C THR A 172 8.40 -2.96 13.12
N ILE A 173 8.12 -2.34 12.00
CA ILE A 173 7.10 -1.30 11.83
C ILE A 173 6.10 -1.75 10.74
N PRO A 174 5.14 -2.61 11.04
CA PRO A 174 4.23 -3.15 10.03
C PRO A 174 3.44 -2.08 9.27
N ILE A 175 3.29 -2.27 7.96
CA ILE A 175 2.36 -1.46 7.15
C ILE A 175 0.95 -1.72 7.68
N GLN A 176 0.30 -0.68 8.21
CA GLN A 176 -1.02 -0.83 8.85
C GLN A 176 -2.16 -0.98 7.84
N SER A 177 -2.02 -0.39 6.65
CA SER A 177 -3.02 -0.45 5.60
C SER A 177 -2.79 -1.65 4.68
N GLU A 178 -3.71 -2.62 4.68
CA GLU A 178 -3.70 -3.73 3.71
C GLU A 178 -3.73 -3.22 2.26
N GLU A 179 -4.47 -2.13 2.01
CA GLU A 179 -4.58 -1.51 0.69
C GLU A 179 -3.23 -0.98 0.21
N LEU A 180 -2.52 -0.26 1.09
CA LEU A 180 -1.18 0.25 0.77
C LEU A 180 -0.20 -0.91 0.53
N HIS A 181 -0.25 -1.95 1.35
CA HIS A 181 0.63 -3.11 1.22
C HIS A 181 0.40 -3.84 -0.11
N HIS A 182 -0.88 -4.04 -0.48
CA HIS A 182 -1.25 -4.60 -1.78
C HIS A 182 -0.82 -3.70 -2.94
N GLN A 183 -0.99 -2.38 -2.82
CA GLN A 183 -0.53 -1.43 -3.84
C GLN A 183 0.98 -1.50 -4.08
N VAL A 184 1.78 -1.64 -3.03
CA VAL A 184 3.24 -1.83 -3.15
C VAL A 184 3.55 -3.14 -3.88
N ALA A 185 2.87 -4.23 -3.54
CA ALA A 185 3.03 -5.51 -4.23
C ALA A 185 2.73 -5.40 -5.74
N MET A 186 1.62 -4.76 -6.09
CA MET A 186 1.23 -4.55 -7.49
C MET A 186 2.24 -3.69 -8.26
N MET A 187 2.77 -2.64 -7.63
CA MET A 187 3.82 -1.82 -8.26
C MET A 187 5.08 -2.64 -8.56
N TYR A 188 5.54 -3.48 -7.64
CA TYR A 188 6.65 -4.40 -7.90
C TYR A 188 6.34 -5.38 -9.04
N GLY A 189 5.14 -5.95 -9.07
CA GLY A 189 4.69 -6.85 -10.14
C GLY A 189 4.71 -6.21 -11.52
N ASP A 190 4.10 -5.03 -11.66
CA ASP A 190 4.07 -4.26 -12.92
C ASP A 190 5.47 -3.87 -13.44
N LEU A 191 6.43 -3.79 -12.53
CA LEU A 191 7.83 -3.50 -12.84
C LEU A 191 8.65 -4.79 -13.04
N GLY A 192 8.03 -5.96 -13.02
CA GLY A 192 8.67 -7.26 -13.24
C GLY A 192 9.45 -7.80 -12.04
N GLN A 193 9.24 -7.24 -10.85
CA GLN A 193 9.86 -7.69 -9.59
C GLN A 193 8.96 -8.72 -8.89
N LYS A 194 8.80 -9.89 -9.50
CA LYS A 194 7.85 -10.92 -9.06
C LYS A 194 8.17 -11.51 -7.67
N GLU A 195 9.44 -11.61 -7.32
CA GLU A 195 9.85 -12.14 -6.00
C GLU A 195 9.44 -11.20 -4.86
N GLN A 196 9.67 -9.90 -5.02
CA GLN A 196 9.24 -8.89 -4.05
C GLN A 196 7.71 -8.84 -3.93
N MET A 197 7.02 -8.92 -5.07
CA MET A 197 5.57 -9.02 -5.09
C MET A 197 5.09 -10.25 -4.31
N LYS A 198 5.69 -11.43 -4.55
CA LYS A 198 5.32 -12.69 -3.91
C LYS A 198 5.54 -12.63 -2.39
N ASP A 199 6.67 -12.09 -1.94
CA ASP A 199 6.96 -11.91 -0.50
C ASP A 199 5.89 -11.04 0.20
N ILE A 200 5.56 -9.90 -0.40
CA ILE A 200 4.55 -8.99 0.14
C ILE A 200 3.15 -9.63 0.13
N MET A 201 2.80 -10.31 -0.96
CA MET A 201 1.51 -11.01 -1.05
C MET A 201 1.39 -12.14 -0.02
N GLY A 202 2.49 -12.88 0.25
CA GLY A 202 2.55 -13.87 1.32
C GLY A 202 2.21 -13.27 2.69
N LYS A 203 2.86 -12.15 3.03
CA LYS A 203 2.58 -11.40 4.28
C LYS A 203 1.13 -10.92 4.38
N LEU A 204 0.51 -10.53 3.26
CA LEU A 204 -0.91 -10.13 3.22
C LEU A 204 -1.86 -11.29 3.50
N ILE A 205 -1.56 -12.48 2.97
CA ILE A 205 -2.36 -13.69 3.20
C ILE A 205 -2.26 -14.13 4.66
N GLU A 206 -1.07 -14.13 5.24
CA GLU A 206 -0.82 -14.49 6.64
C GLU A 206 -1.61 -13.60 7.61
N ARG A 207 -1.79 -12.33 7.29
CA ARG A 207 -2.60 -11.38 8.08
C ARG A 207 -4.10 -11.72 8.13
N LYS A 208 -4.56 -12.68 7.33
CA LYS A 208 -5.96 -13.15 7.27
C LYS A 208 -6.95 -11.99 7.22
N SER A 209 -6.96 -11.24 6.11
CA SER A 209 -7.91 -10.14 5.94
C SER A 209 -9.33 -10.53 6.37
N GLY A 210 -9.93 -9.72 7.22
CA GLY A 210 -11.33 -9.92 7.64
C GLY A 210 -12.36 -9.63 6.53
N LYS A 211 -11.90 -9.26 5.31
CA LYS A 211 -12.73 -8.95 4.14
C LYS A 211 -12.63 -10.07 3.11
N PRO A 212 -13.64 -10.93 2.96
CA PRO A 212 -13.59 -12.05 2.00
C PRO A 212 -13.27 -11.60 0.56
N THR A 213 -13.81 -10.47 0.11
CA THR A 213 -13.55 -9.93 -1.23
C THR A 213 -12.07 -9.62 -1.49
N LYS A 214 -11.33 -9.14 -0.46
CA LYS A 214 -9.89 -8.92 -0.59
C LYS A 214 -9.11 -10.22 -0.73
N ARG A 215 -9.53 -11.27 -0.03
CA ARG A 215 -8.89 -12.59 -0.17
C ARG A 215 -9.09 -13.17 -1.57
N VAL A 216 -10.27 -12.99 -2.18
CA VAL A 216 -10.48 -13.36 -3.60
C VAL A 216 -9.57 -12.55 -4.51
N GLU A 217 -9.45 -11.24 -4.29
CA GLU A 217 -8.52 -10.37 -5.03
C GLU A 217 -7.08 -10.89 -4.94
N TYR A 218 -6.62 -11.29 -3.74
CA TYR A 218 -5.27 -11.84 -3.54
C TYR A 218 -5.09 -13.18 -4.28
N ALA A 219 -6.06 -14.08 -4.21
CA ALA A 219 -6.02 -15.33 -4.95
C ALA A 219 -5.94 -15.08 -6.47
N ASN A 220 -6.74 -14.17 -6.99
CA ASN A 220 -6.71 -13.79 -8.41
C ASN A 220 -5.36 -13.14 -8.79
N THR A 221 -4.71 -12.39 -7.88
CA THR A 221 -3.39 -11.83 -8.10
C THR A 221 -2.32 -12.93 -8.19
N TYR A 222 -2.37 -13.95 -7.31
CA TYR A 222 -1.46 -15.09 -7.40
C TYR A 222 -1.61 -15.81 -8.75
N TYR A 223 -2.83 -16.05 -9.18
CA TYR A 223 -3.08 -16.73 -10.46
C TYR A 223 -2.61 -15.91 -11.67
N LYS A 224 -2.98 -14.63 -11.73
CA LYS A 224 -2.79 -13.81 -12.93
C LYS A 224 -1.41 -13.21 -13.08
N GLU A 225 -0.85 -12.72 -11.96
CA GLU A 225 0.37 -11.92 -11.97
C GLU A 225 1.61 -12.75 -11.58
N LEU A 226 1.43 -13.74 -10.69
CA LEU A 226 2.50 -14.59 -10.22
C LEU A 226 2.55 -15.96 -10.92
N ASP A 227 1.53 -16.27 -11.73
CA ASP A 227 1.39 -17.58 -12.40
C ASP A 227 1.43 -18.77 -11.42
N ASP A 228 0.90 -18.54 -10.21
CA ASP A 228 0.89 -19.49 -9.10
C ASP A 228 -0.56 -19.95 -8.84
N SER A 229 -1.01 -20.90 -9.66
CA SER A 229 -2.36 -21.46 -9.57
C SER A 229 -2.57 -22.31 -8.32
N GLU A 230 -1.52 -22.96 -7.80
CA GLU A 230 -1.59 -23.78 -6.59
C GLU A 230 -1.93 -22.93 -5.36
N THR A 231 -1.18 -21.85 -5.13
CA THR A 231 -1.46 -20.92 -4.05
C THR A 231 -2.84 -20.26 -4.20
N ALA A 232 -3.21 -19.87 -5.43
CA ALA A 232 -4.52 -19.29 -5.69
C ALA A 232 -5.67 -20.24 -5.34
N LEU A 233 -5.58 -21.50 -5.77
CA LEU A 233 -6.56 -22.54 -5.44
C LEU A 233 -6.61 -22.80 -3.94
N GLY A 234 -5.45 -22.91 -3.27
CA GLY A 234 -5.38 -23.10 -1.82
C GLY A 234 -6.12 -22.02 -1.03
N ILE A 235 -5.97 -20.73 -1.43
CA ILE A 235 -6.69 -19.63 -0.81
C ILE A 235 -8.21 -19.74 -1.03
N LEU A 236 -8.62 -20.04 -2.27
CA LEU A 236 -10.04 -20.09 -2.64
C LEU A 236 -10.76 -21.31 -2.01
N GLU A 237 -10.09 -22.47 -1.94
CA GLU A 237 -10.64 -23.66 -1.26
C GLU A 237 -10.75 -23.45 0.26
N ASP A 238 -9.76 -22.81 0.89
CA ASP A 238 -9.88 -22.42 2.30
C ASP A 238 -11.07 -21.46 2.52
N MET A 239 -11.29 -20.53 1.59
CA MET A 239 -12.46 -19.65 1.65
C MET A 239 -13.77 -20.40 1.46
N ARG A 240 -13.81 -21.38 0.55
CA ARG A 240 -14.98 -22.25 0.35
C ARG A 240 -15.30 -23.04 1.62
N ALA A 241 -14.29 -23.66 2.22
CA ALA A 241 -14.43 -24.40 3.47
C ALA A 241 -14.95 -23.51 4.62
N GLN A 242 -14.41 -22.30 4.75
CA GLN A 242 -14.85 -21.31 5.75
C GLN A 242 -16.31 -20.89 5.52
N PHE A 243 -16.74 -20.70 4.27
CA PHE A 243 -18.12 -20.37 3.96
C PHE A 243 -19.07 -21.47 4.45
N PHE A 244 -18.78 -22.73 4.17
CA PHE A 244 -19.61 -23.86 4.63
C PHE A 244 -19.60 -24.02 6.15
N GLN A 245 -18.44 -23.83 6.78
CA GLN A 245 -18.37 -23.83 8.25
C GLN A 245 -19.28 -22.76 8.86
N MET A 246 -19.25 -21.55 8.31
CA MET A 246 -20.10 -20.45 8.79
C MET A 246 -21.59 -20.73 8.54
N GLU A 247 -21.93 -21.27 7.38
CA GLU A 247 -23.30 -21.68 7.07
C GLU A 247 -23.79 -22.73 8.05
N GLY A 248 -23.00 -23.75 8.35
CA GLY A 248 -23.31 -24.76 9.35
C GLY A 248 -23.53 -24.16 10.75
N MET A 249 -22.69 -23.19 11.15
CA MET A 249 -22.87 -22.48 12.41
C MET A 249 -24.17 -21.66 12.43
N VAL A 250 -24.53 -20.98 11.35
CA VAL A 250 -25.77 -20.22 11.23
C VAL A 250 -26.97 -21.14 11.30
N LYS A 251 -26.95 -22.29 10.60
CA LYS A 251 -28.03 -23.30 10.64
C LYS A 251 -28.18 -23.91 12.03
N ALA A 252 -27.10 -24.22 12.72
CA ALA A 252 -27.12 -24.90 14.01
C ALA A 252 -27.46 -23.95 15.22
N ARG A 253 -26.96 -22.71 15.19
CA ARG A 253 -26.98 -21.79 16.36
C ARG A 253 -27.62 -20.44 16.08
N GLY A 254 -28.03 -20.16 14.84
CA GLY A 254 -28.49 -18.84 14.42
C GLY A 254 -27.36 -17.78 14.45
N PHE A 255 -27.75 -16.51 14.31
CA PHE A 255 -26.83 -15.38 14.39
C PHE A 255 -26.58 -14.94 15.84
N GLY A 256 -25.33 -14.61 16.18
CA GLY A 256 -24.98 -14.12 17.52
C GLY A 256 -23.51 -13.83 17.73
N LYS A 257 -23.17 -13.23 18.89
CA LYS A 257 -21.76 -12.92 19.26
C LYS A 257 -20.89 -14.15 19.45
N LYS A 258 -21.48 -15.29 19.84
CA LYS A 258 -20.79 -16.59 20.01
C LYS A 258 -20.89 -17.51 18.77
N SER A 259 -21.44 -16.99 17.68
CA SER A 259 -21.61 -17.68 16.40
C SER A 259 -21.17 -16.74 15.28
N VAL A 260 -21.96 -16.63 14.22
CA VAL A 260 -21.72 -15.76 13.07
C VAL A 260 -22.60 -14.52 13.18
N THR A 261 -22.04 -13.32 13.01
CA THR A 261 -22.83 -12.09 12.98
C THR A 261 -23.49 -11.92 11.61
N LYS A 262 -24.70 -11.30 11.58
CA LYS A 262 -25.39 -10.98 10.31
C LYS A 262 -24.50 -10.20 9.33
N ALA A 263 -23.71 -9.23 9.84
CA ALA A 263 -22.83 -8.42 9.03
C ALA A 263 -21.66 -9.24 8.43
N SER A 264 -21.10 -10.19 9.17
CA SER A 264 -20.07 -11.10 8.66
C SER A 264 -20.66 -12.03 7.62
N TRP A 265 -21.80 -12.65 7.90
CA TRP A 265 -22.48 -13.54 6.96
C TRP A 265 -22.80 -12.85 5.63
N SER A 266 -23.39 -11.64 5.68
CA SER A 266 -23.69 -10.87 4.47
C SER A 266 -22.45 -10.55 3.62
N ARG A 267 -21.30 -10.30 4.24
CA ARG A 267 -20.04 -10.10 3.51
C ARG A 267 -19.59 -11.37 2.80
N TRP A 268 -19.68 -12.51 3.45
CA TRP A 268 -19.34 -13.80 2.87
C TRP A 268 -20.30 -14.20 1.74
N GLN A 269 -21.62 -14.00 1.92
CA GLN A 269 -22.60 -14.24 0.86
C GLN A 269 -22.33 -13.41 -0.40
N LYS A 270 -21.85 -12.17 -0.25
CA LYS A 270 -21.46 -11.34 -1.40
C LYS A 270 -20.19 -11.80 -2.09
N ALA A 271 -19.23 -12.33 -1.35
CA ALA A 271 -17.95 -12.76 -1.91
C ALA A 271 -18.01 -14.17 -2.51
N TYR A 272 -18.87 -15.04 -2.00
CA TYR A 272 -18.89 -16.45 -2.34
C TYR A 272 -19.14 -16.76 -3.84
N PRO A 273 -20.01 -16.04 -4.56
CA PRO A 273 -20.15 -16.22 -6.02
C PRO A 273 -18.83 -16.02 -6.77
N GLU A 274 -18.02 -15.06 -6.33
CA GLU A 274 -16.71 -14.78 -6.93
C GLU A 274 -15.69 -15.88 -6.58
N VAL A 275 -15.73 -16.43 -5.37
CA VAL A 275 -14.93 -17.61 -4.99
C VAL A 275 -15.23 -18.79 -5.92
N VAL A 276 -16.52 -19.10 -6.11
CA VAL A 276 -16.94 -20.20 -7.01
C VAL A 276 -16.48 -19.96 -8.44
N SER A 277 -16.74 -18.77 -8.98
CA SER A 277 -16.35 -18.46 -10.37
C SER A 277 -14.83 -18.50 -10.58
N SER A 278 -14.05 -18.02 -9.60
CA SER A 278 -12.57 -18.08 -9.66
C SER A 278 -12.07 -19.52 -9.59
N LEU A 279 -12.61 -20.34 -8.67
CA LEU A 279 -12.27 -21.78 -8.58
C LEU A 279 -12.55 -22.51 -9.89
N VAL A 280 -13.77 -22.40 -10.40
CA VAL A 280 -14.16 -23.06 -11.66
C VAL A 280 -13.28 -22.61 -12.82
N TYR A 281 -12.98 -21.32 -12.90
CA TYR A 281 -12.12 -20.78 -13.94
C TYR A 281 -10.71 -21.36 -13.88
N ILE A 282 -10.09 -21.37 -12.70
CA ILE A 282 -8.71 -21.86 -12.51
C ILE A 282 -8.65 -23.37 -12.73
N TYR A 283 -9.60 -24.15 -12.18
CA TYR A 283 -9.66 -25.59 -12.38
C TYR A 283 -9.81 -25.97 -13.87
N ARG A 284 -10.68 -25.27 -14.60
CA ARG A 284 -10.83 -25.51 -16.06
C ARG A 284 -9.56 -25.19 -16.83
N LYS A 285 -8.83 -24.13 -16.42
CA LYS A 285 -7.55 -23.76 -17.06
C LYS A 285 -6.42 -24.74 -16.77
N ASN A 286 -6.51 -25.45 -15.66
CA ASN A 286 -5.53 -26.47 -15.23
C ASN A 286 -5.95 -27.89 -15.65
N ASP A 287 -6.97 -28.07 -16.50
CA ASP A 287 -7.55 -29.35 -16.88
C ASP A 287 -8.08 -30.21 -15.70
N GLN A 288 -8.37 -29.58 -14.58
CA GLN A 288 -8.93 -30.18 -13.36
C GLN A 288 -10.48 -30.20 -13.46
N LEU A 289 -11.03 -30.85 -14.48
CA LEU A 289 -12.46 -30.79 -14.81
C LEU A 289 -13.34 -31.40 -13.71
N ILE A 290 -12.87 -32.44 -13.03
CA ILE A 290 -13.60 -33.09 -11.92
C ILE A 290 -13.81 -32.13 -10.77
N ASP A 291 -12.78 -31.38 -10.39
CA ASP A 291 -12.84 -30.39 -9.31
C ASP A 291 -13.74 -29.20 -9.70
N ALA A 292 -13.64 -28.75 -10.96
CA ALA A 292 -14.53 -27.73 -11.52
C ALA A 292 -16.01 -28.17 -11.49
N GLU A 293 -16.30 -29.42 -11.88
CA GLU A 293 -17.65 -30.02 -11.84
C GLU A 293 -18.17 -30.04 -10.40
N LEU A 294 -17.37 -30.52 -9.45
CA LEU A 294 -17.77 -30.62 -8.04
C LEU A 294 -18.16 -29.26 -7.46
N VAL A 295 -17.33 -28.25 -7.69
CA VAL A 295 -17.59 -26.88 -7.20
C VAL A 295 -18.84 -26.29 -7.83
N LEU A 296 -19.01 -26.48 -9.13
CA LEU A 296 -20.12 -25.90 -9.88
C LEU A 296 -21.43 -26.62 -9.63
N SER A 297 -21.42 -27.96 -9.44
CA SER A 297 -22.60 -28.75 -9.05
C SER A 297 -23.16 -28.29 -7.71
N ASP A 298 -22.28 -28.14 -6.70
CA ASP A 298 -22.68 -27.63 -5.39
C ASP A 298 -23.26 -26.19 -5.46
N TRP A 299 -22.73 -25.35 -6.36
CA TRP A 299 -23.27 -24.02 -6.61
C TRP A 299 -24.66 -24.07 -7.26
N VAL A 300 -24.85 -24.87 -8.28
CA VAL A 300 -26.13 -25.04 -9.02
C VAL A 300 -27.22 -25.58 -8.10
N ASP A 301 -26.90 -26.55 -7.25
CA ASP A 301 -27.84 -27.13 -6.28
C ASP A 301 -28.38 -26.07 -5.32
N ARG A 302 -27.54 -25.08 -4.95
CA ARG A 302 -27.89 -23.96 -4.09
C ARG A 302 -28.55 -22.80 -4.83
N ASN A 303 -28.29 -22.66 -6.11
CA ASN A 303 -28.74 -21.57 -6.97
C ASN A 303 -29.38 -22.12 -8.27
N PRO A 304 -30.48 -22.84 -8.18
CA PRO A 304 -31.08 -23.53 -9.34
C PRO A 304 -31.65 -22.61 -10.43
N THR A 305 -31.65 -21.29 -10.15
CA THR A 305 -32.04 -20.27 -11.14
C THR A 305 -30.89 -19.70 -11.95
N ASP A 306 -29.63 -20.05 -11.60
CA ASP A 306 -28.43 -19.61 -12.32
C ASP A 306 -28.20 -20.41 -13.60
N LYS A 307 -28.88 -19.99 -14.70
CA LYS A 307 -28.79 -20.63 -15.99
C LYS A 307 -27.38 -20.65 -16.61
N ASN A 308 -26.55 -19.64 -16.26
CA ASN A 308 -25.20 -19.60 -16.77
C ASN A 308 -24.33 -20.69 -16.12
N ALA A 309 -24.45 -20.84 -14.79
CA ALA A 309 -23.75 -21.90 -14.08
C ALA A 309 -24.21 -23.29 -14.55
N GLN A 310 -25.53 -23.50 -14.79
CA GLN A 310 -26.06 -24.76 -15.34
C GLN A 310 -25.45 -25.09 -16.70
N LYS A 311 -25.40 -24.10 -17.59
CA LYS A 311 -24.81 -24.30 -18.93
C LYS A 311 -23.33 -24.68 -18.86
N ILE A 312 -22.55 -24.01 -18.02
CA ILE A 312 -21.12 -24.34 -17.83
C ILE A 312 -20.95 -25.73 -17.24
N LEU A 313 -21.83 -26.15 -16.32
CA LEU A 313 -21.82 -27.50 -15.75
C LEU A 313 -22.09 -28.56 -16.80
N GLU A 314 -23.06 -28.34 -17.70
CA GLU A 314 -23.37 -29.23 -18.82
C GLU A 314 -22.20 -29.31 -19.81
N GLU A 315 -21.54 -28.19 -20.11
CA GLU A 315 -20.33 -28.16 -20.94
C GLU A 315 -19.22 -29.03 -20.34
N ILE A 316 -18.94 -28.88 -19.05
CA ILE A 316 -17.91 -29.68 -18.35
C ILE A 316 -18.25 -31.18 -18.42
N ARG A 317 -19.52 -31.58 -18.19
CA ARG A 317 -19.97 -32.95 -18.19
C ARG A 317 -19.95 -33.60 -19.59
N SER A 318 -20.15 -32.81 -20.62
CA SER A 318 -20.10 -33.30 -22.02
C SER A 318 -18.69 -33.43 -22.57
N GLY A 319 -17.65 -33.10 -21.78
CA GLY A 319 -16.25 -33.21 -22.20
C GLY A 319 -15.83 -32.09 -23.17
N GLY A 320 -16.49 -30.91 -23.06
CA GLY A 320 -16.25 -29.74 -23.90
C GLY A 320 -15.01 -28.93 -23.54
#